data_f2adc0956e01b50ce55d919537e14f2a
#
_entry.id   f2adc0956e01b50ce55d919537e14f2a
#
_cell.length_a   1.000
_cell.length_b   1.000
_cell.length_c   1.000
_cell.angle_alpha   90.00
_cell.angle_beta   90.00
_cell.angle_gamma   90.00
#
_symmetry.space_group_name_H-M   'P 1'
#
loop_
_entity.id
_entity.type
_entity.pdbx_description
1 polymer ?
#
loop_
_entity_poly.entity_id
_entity_poly.type
_entity_poly.pdbx_seq_one_letter_code
_entity_poly.pdbx_strand_id
1 'polypeptide(L)' 'MDMRALVGQNVKRIRLKLGMTQERFAERSGFSQQYLSTLERGRRNPSVVTLYELASALGVSHIELVRPPKKKRRPTA' A
#
# COMPACT_ATOMS: atom_id res chain seq x y z
N MET A 1 13.55 10.24 1.86
CA MET A 1 12.19 9.72 1.68
C MET A 1 11.93 8.56 2.62
N ASP A 2 10.80 8.56 3.27
CA ASP A 2 10.45 7.48 4.16
C ASP A 2 9.73 6.39 3.36
N MET A 3 10.44 5.33 3.05
CA MET A 3 9.88 4.27 2.22
C MET A 3 8.74 3.52 2.90
N ARG A 4 8.79 3.41 4.24
CA ARG A 4 7.70 2.74 4.93
C ARG A 4 6.41 3.55 4.84
N ALA A 5 6.53 4.85 4.97
CA ALA A 5 5.37 5.72 4.82
C ALA A 5 4.86 5.67 3.39
N LEU A 6 5.77 5.66 2.41
CA LEU A 6 5.39 5.62 1.01
C LEU A 6 4.59 4.35 0.70
N VAL A 7 5.11 3.20 1.14
CA VAL A 7 4.43 1.94 0.89
C VAL A 7 3.06 1.93 1.57
N GLY A 8 3.02 2.39 2.82
CA GLY A 8 1.75 2.43 3.55
C GLY A 8 0.71 3.28 2.86
N GLN A 9 1.12 4.44 2.38
CA GLN A 9 0.21 5.34 1.68
C GLN A 9 -0.27 4.74 0.37
N ASN A 10 0.63 4.10 -0.37
CA ASN A 10 0.25 3.48 -1.64
C ASN A 10 -0.72 2.33 -1.42
N VAL A 11 -0.47 1.51 -0.42
CA VAL A 11 -1.36 0.40 -0.11
C VAL A 11 -2.75 0.94 0.25
N LYS A 12 -2.80 1.93 1.11
CA LYS A 12 -4.09 2.48 1.53
C LYS A 12 -4.82 3.12 0.36
N ARG A 13 -4.11 3.88 -0.46
CA ARG A 13 -4.71 4.55 -1.61
C ARG A 13 -5.33 3.54 -2.57
N ILE A 14 -4.57 2.49 -2.89
CA ILE A 14 -5.05 1.48 -3.83
C ILE A 14 -6.23 0.71 -3.23
N ARG A 15 -6.11 0.36 -1.94
CA ARG A 15 -7.19 -0.34 -1.27
C ARG A 15 -8.50 0.46 -1.31
N LEU A 16 -8.42 1.75 -0.99
CA LEU A 16 -9.60 2.61 -1.00
C LEU A 16 -10.15 2.79 -2.41
N LYS A 17 -9.26 2.90 -3.38
CA LYS A 17 -9.70 3.03 -4.76
C LYS A 17 -10.47 1.80 -5.22
N LEU A 18 -10.13 0.64 -4.68
CA LEU A 18 -10.84 -0.59 -4.99
C LEU A 18 -12.10 -0.77 -4.15
N GLY A 19 -12.40 0.17 -3.27
CA GLY A 19 -13.58 0.08 -2.41
C GLY A 19 -13.44 -0.99 -1.34
N MET A 20 -12.22 -1.32 -0.95
CA MET A 20 -11.98 -2.42 -0.06
C MET A 20 -11.71 -1.93 1.35
N THR A 21 -12.36 -2.53 2.34
CA THR A 21 -12.07 -2.22 3.74
C THR A 21 -10.80 -2.94 4.14
N GLN A 22 -10.20 -2.52 5.27
CA GLN A 22 -9.05 -3.24 5.80
C GLN A 22 -9.41 -4.68 6.14
N GLU A 23 -10.62 -4.89 6.63
CA GLU A 23 -11.09 -6.22 6.96
C GLU A 23 -11.10 -7.11 5.72
N ARG A 24 -11.64 -6.60 4.63
CA ARG A 24 -11.72 -7.35 3.40
C ARG A 24 -10.32 -7.63 2.86
N PHE A 25 -9.44 -6.63 2.95
CA PHE A 25 -8.07 -6.79 2.49
C PHE A 25 -7.36 -7.85 3.34
N ALA A 26 -7.62 -7.88 4.64
CA ALA A 26 -7.05 -8.89 5.51
C ALA A 26 -7.49 -10.28 5.07
N GLU A 27 -8.76 -10.44 4.76
CA GLU A 27 -9.27 -11.72 4.28
C GLU A 27 -8.60 -12.16 2.99
N ARG A 28 -8.45 -11.23 2.07
CA ARG A 28 -7.89 -11.57 0.76
C ARG A 28 -6.40 -11.83 0.82
N SER A 29 -5.70 -11.12 1.66
CA SER A 29 -4.24 -11.19 1.69
C SER A 29 -3.70 -12.24 2.63
N GLY A 30 -4.49 -12.63 3.62
CA GLY A 30 -4.01 -13.53 4.65
C GLY A 30 -3.25 -12.83 5.76
N PHE A 31 -3.07 -11.51 5.67
CA PHE A 31 -2.44 -10.74 6.73
C PHE A 31 -3.50 -10.32 7.74
N SER A 32 -3.08 -10.11 8.98
CA SER A 32 -4.02 -9.65 10.01
C SER A 32 -4.40 -8.20 9.74
N GLN A 33 -5.59 -7.83 10.17
CA GLN A 33 -6.03 -6.46 10.03
C GLN A 33 -5.13 -5.52 10.83
N GLN A 34 -4.65 -5.99 11.97
CA GLN A 34 -3.75 -5.18 12.78
C GLN A 34 -2.45 -4.90 12.04
N TYR A 35 -1.90 -5.91 11.36
CA TYR A 35 -0.69 -5.72 10.57
C TYR A 35 -0.94 -4.69 9.48
N LEU A 36 -2.05 -4.83 8.75
CA LEU A 36 -2.36 -3.93 7.65
C LEU A 36 -2.58 -2.51 8.14
N SER A 37 -3.22 -2.37 9.29
CA SER A 37 -3.43 -1.06 9.86
C SER A 37 -2.11 -0.37 10.18
N THR A 38 -1.17 -1.09 10.79
CA THR A 38 0.13 -0.52 11.12
C THR A 38 0.96 -0.28 9.85
N LEU A 39 0.82 -1.16 8.87
CA LEU A 39 1.49 -1.00 7.59
C LEU A 39 1.04 0.29 6.91
N GLU A 40 -0.26 0.53 6.88
CA GLU A 40 -0.79 1.72 6.21
C GLU A 40 -0.39 3.00 6.91
N ARG A 41 -0.05 2.91 8.19
CA ARG A 41 0.43 4.07 8.93
C ARG A 41 1.94 4.26 8.80
N GLY A 42 2.60 3.43 8.00
CA GLY A 42 4.03 3.58 7.77
C GLY A 42 4.88 3.03 8.89
N ARG A 43 4.33 2.11 9.67
CA ARG A 43 5.04 1.57 10.83
C ARG A 43 5.52 0.15 10.66
N ARG A 44 5.50 -0.35 9.44
CA ARG A 44 6.02 -1.68 9.14
C ARG A 44 7.01 -1.57 8.01
N ASN A 45 7.95 -2.48 8.03
CA ASN A 45 8.98 -2.56 6.99
C ASN A 45 8.81 -3.90 6.26
N PRO A 46 7.89 -3.96 5.31
CA PRO A 46 7.63 -5.23 4.64
C PRO A 46 8.81 -5.67 3.79
N SER A 47 9.03 -6.97 3.76
CA SER A 47 10.06 -7.51 2.90
C SER A 47 9.62 -7.41 1.45
N VAL A 48 10.55 -7.68 0.54
CA VAL A 48 10.23 -7.68 -0.88
C VAL A 48 9.16 -8.72 -1.18
N VAL A 49 9.24 -9.88 -0.53
CA VAL A 49 8.23 -10.91 -0.73
C VAL A 49 6.87 -10.46 -0.22
N THR A 50 6.86 -9.83 0.95
CA THR A 50 5.61 -9.32 1.50
C THR A 50 4.99 -8.27 0.59
N LEU A 51 5.81 -7.42 -0.01
CA LEU A 51 5.30 -6.44 -0.97
C LEU A 51 4.58 -7.12 -2.12
N TYR A 52 5.18 -8.19 -2.63
CA TYR A 52 4.56 -8.94 -3.71
C TYR A 52 3.24 -9.55 -3.28
N GLU A 53 3.18 -10.09 -2.08
CA GLU A 53 1.96 -10.71 -1.57
C GLU A 53 0.84 -9.67 -1.37
N LEU A 54 1.20 -8.51 -0.86
CA LEU A 54 0.22 -7.43 -0.69
C LEU A 54 -0.30 -6.97 -2.04
N ALA A 55 0.60 -6.78 -2.99
CA ALA A 55 0.21 -6.34 -4.33
C ALA A 55 -0.69 -7.36 -5.01
N SER A 56 -0.37 -8.64 -4.85
CA SER A 56 -1.19 -9.69 -5.44
C SER A 56 -2.61 -9.65 -4.90
N ALA A 57 -2.76 -9.44 -3.59
CA ALA A 57 -4.07 -9.35 -2.99
C ALA A 57 -4.85 -8.14 -3.48
N LEU A 58 -4.14 -7.09 -3.87
CA LEU A 58 -4.76 -5.89 -4.42
C LEU A 58 -4.93 -5.95 -5.94
N GLY A 59 -4.37 -6.98 -6.57
CA GLY A 59 -4.49 -7.12 -8.02
C GLY A 59 -3.64 -6.15 -8.80
N VAL A 60 -2.55 -5.67 -8.21
CA VAL A 60 -1.66 -4.72 -8.89
C VAL A 60 -0.25 -5.24 -8.86
N SER A 61 0.62 -4.62 -9.64
CA SER A 61 2.03 -4.95 -9.62
C SER A 61 2.66 -4.43 -8.33
N HIS A 62 3.63 -5.16 -7.79
CA HIS A 62 4.34 -4.71 -6.60
C HIS A 62 5.03 -3.36 -6.83
N ILE A 63 5.31 -3.02 -8.08
CA ILE A 63 5.90 -1.73 -8.41
C ILE A 63 5.00 -0.59 -7.93
N GLU A 64 3.68 -0.79 -7.99
CA GLU A 64 2.76 0.25 -7.57
C GLU A 64 2.89 0.59 -6.10
N LEU A 65 3.35 -0.38 -5.29
CA LEU A 65 3.46 -0.14 -3.87
C LEU A 65 4.68 0.71 -3.51
N VAL A 66 5.66 0.76 -4.38
CA VAL A 66 6.86 1.54 -4.12
C VAL A 66 6.98 2.75 -5.05
N ARG A 67 5.95 3.01 -5.82
CA ARG A 67 5.96 4.13 -6.75
C ARG A 67 5.81 5.44 -6.00
N PRO A 68 6.65 6.42 -6.25
CA PRO A 68 6.48 7.72 -5.60
C PRO A 68 5.14 8.32 -5.96
N PRO A 69 4.56 9.13 -5.08
CA PRO A 69 3.27 9.73 -5.36
C PRO A 69 3.39 10.64 -6.57
N LYS A 70 2.31 10.68 -7.37
CA LYS A 70 2.27 11.59 -8.46
C LYS A 70 2.36 12.96 -7.92
N LYS A 71 3.35 13.70 -8.35
CA LYS A 71 3.46 15.06 -7.91
C LYS A 71 2.33 15.83 -8.47
N LYS A 72 1.72 16.62 -7.63
CA LYS A 72 0.75 17.53 -8.10
C LYS A 72 1.44 18.36 -9.09
N ARG A 73 0.84 18.47 -10.26
CA ARG A 73 1.44 19.25 -11.28
C ARG A 73 1.49 20.66 -10.86
N ARG A 74 2.65 21.18 -10.72
CA ARG A 74 2.77 22.56 -10.42
C ARG A 74 2.64 23.31 -11.69
N PRO A 75 1.99 24.41 -11.68
CA PRO A 75 1.92 25.25 -12.86
C PRO A 75 3.34 25.56 -13.21
N THR A 76 3.75 25.17 -14.33
CA THR A 76 5.04 25.53 -14.72
C THR A 76 4.95 26.92 -15.14
N ALA A 77 5.81 27.60 -14.64
CA ALA A 77 5.83 28.97 -15.06
C ALA A 77 6.22 29.03 -16.48
#